data_1f1e98cc1969c441d315991fdb5bb188
#
_entry.id   1f1e98cc1969c441d315991fdb5bb188
#
_cell.length_a   1.000
_cell.length_b   1.000
_cell.length_c   1.000
_cell.angle_alpha   90.00
_cell.angle_beta   90.00
_cell.angle_gamma   90.00
#
_symmetry.space_group_name_H-M   'P 1'
#
loop_
_entity.id
_entity.type
_entity.pdbx_description
1 polymer ?
#
loop_
_entity_poly.entity_id
_entity_poly.type
_entity_poly.pdbx_seq_one_letter_code
_entity_poly.pdbx_strand_id
1 'polypeptide(L)'
;MRKKILEAIREHVAAEYPKEACGLVIQSGRTQNYIPCRNIADAPTEHFTLSPEDKRTAEAQGEILMVIHSHPDAPQLIPSEHDRVQCDFSGVEWGIMSWPDGDFCTISPRTDRDYTGRPWLIGSNDCWTLIMDWYQREHGITLKNWSVDYEWWIDGKENLYDDNWQSEGFVEVEPAKIREGDMIMMRISAPVTNHAAIYLGNNIILHHNAGSLSTRVPYGEYWRNRTVRIVRRKELMDA
;
A
#
# COMPACT_ATOMS: atom_id res chain seq x y z
N MET A 1 24.10 8.69 -1.86
CA MET A 1 23.45 10.01 -2.20
C MET A 1 24.51 11.08 -2.37
N ARG A 2 24.32 12.04 -3.29
CA ARG A 2 25.26 13.16 -3.50
C ARG A 2 25.19 14.16 -2.34
N LYS A 3 26.33 14.69 -1.89
CA LYS A 3 26.43 15.66 -0.77
C LYS A 3 25.45 16.83 -0.92
N LYS A 4 25.36 17.42 -2.13
CA LYS A 4 24.44 18.53 -2.43
C LYS A 4 22.96 18.20 -2.19
N ILE A 5 22.54 16.95 -2.47
CA ILE A 5 21.16 16.50 -2.24
C ILE A 5 20.90 16.39 -0.75
N LEU A 6 21.83 15.81 0.02
CA LEU A 6 21.69 15.68 1.46
C LEU A 6 21.66 17.05 2.17
N GLU A 7 22.44 18.02 1.67
CA GLU A 7 22.40 19.40 2.17
C GLU A 7 21.03 20.05 1.90
N ALA A 8 20.48 19.91 0.69
CA ALA A 8 19.14 20.43 0.35
C ALA A 8 18.02 19.78 1.19
N ILE A 9 18.12 18.47 1.45
CA ILE A 9 17.20 17.76 2.36
C ILE A 9 17.29 18.37 3.76
N ARG A 10 18.50 18.53 4.30
CA ARG A 10 18.72 19.07 5.64
C ARG A 10 18.19 20.51 5.80
N GLU A 11 18.39 21.37 4.80
CA GLU A 11 17.83 22.72 4.78
C GLU A 11 16.30 22.71 4.80
N HIS A 12 15.68 21.83 4.02
CA HIS A 12 14.23 21.70 4.00
C HIS A 12 13.67 21.17 5.32
N VAL A 13 14.28 20.11 5.88
CA VAL A 13 13.89 19.55 7.17
C VAL A 13 13.99 20.59 8.29
N ALA A 14 15.06 21.38 8.31
CA ALA A 14 15.22 22.47 9.28
C ALA A 14 14.13 23.55 9.13
N ALA A 15 13.70 23.84 7.91
CA ALA A 15 12.70 24.86 7.63
C ALA A 15 11.27 24.41 8.01
N GLU A 16 10.96 23.12 7.85
CA GLU A 16 9.64 22.58 8.16
C GLU A 16 9.45 22.20 9.64
N TYR A 17 10.54 22.02 10.41
CA TYR A 17 10.45 21.69 11.83
C TYR A 17 9.50 22.64 12.59
N PRO A 18 8.60 22.13 13.46
CA PRO A 18 8.51 20.78 14.02
C PRO A 18 7.64 19.78 13.21
N LYS A 19 7.22 20.12 12.00
CA LYS A 19 6.49 19.19 11.14
C LYS A 19 7.46 18.18 10.49
N GLU A 20 6.94 17.04 10.10
CA GLU A 20 7.66 16.17 9.18
C GLU A 20 7.79 16.84 7.81
N ALA A 21 9.03 17.09 7.39
CA ALA A 21 9.31 17.47 6.00
C ALA A 21 9.17 16.24 5.10
N CYS A 22 8.69 16.44 3.88
CA CYS A 22 8.65 15.39 2.87
C CYS A 22 9.06 15.91 1.49
N GLY A 23 9.58 15.02 0.64
CA GLY A 23 10.03 15.39 -0.70
C GLY A 23 10.48 14.20 -1.52
N LEU A 24 10.95 14.48 -2.72
CA LEU A 24 11.31 13.46 -3.70
C LEU A 24 12.73 13.70 -4.25
N VAL A 25 13.50 12.63 -4.36
CA VAL A 25 14.72 12.66 -5.19
C VAL A 25 14.37 12.13 -6.57
N ILE A 26 14.61 12.94 -7.59
CA ILE A 26 14.31 12.60 -8.98
C ILE A 26 15.59 12.50 -9.81
N GLN A 27 15.52 11.68 -10.88
CA GLN A 27 16.52 11.62 -11.94
C GLN A 27 16.00 12.40 -13.15
N SER A 28 16.64 13.53 -13.45
CA SER A 28 16.37 14.33 -14.65
C SER A 28 17.59 14.27 -15.59
N GLY A 29 17.48 13.50 -16.64
CA GLY A 29 18.62 13.21 -17.52
C GLY A 29 19.80 12.59 -16.75
N ARG A 30 20.94 13.27 -16.67
CA ARG A 30 22.13 12.80 -15.92
C ARG A 30 22.24 13.38 -14.52
N THR A 31 21.27 14.17 -14.07
CA THR A 31 21.32 14.90 -12.81
C THR A 31 20.25 14.40 -11.87
N GLN A 32 20.62 14.19 -10.61
CA GLN A 32 19.68 13.94 -9.52
C GLN A 32 19.41 15.27 -8.79
N ASN A 33 18.15 15.51 -8.49
CA ASN A 33 17.70 16.70 -7.76
C ASN A 33 16.76 16.30 -6.64
N TYR A 34 16.80 17.04 -5.54
CA TYR A 34 15.80 16.97 -4.49
C TYR A 34 14.68 17.98 -4.76
N ILE A 35 13.45 17.56 -4.69
CA ILE A 35 12.25 18.40 -4.85
C ILE A 35 11.54 18.39 -3.50
N PRO A 36 11.56 19.51 -2.74
CA PRO A 36 10.75 19.69 -1.56
C PRO A 36 9.26 19.59 -1.93
N CYS A 37 8.47 18.91 -1.10
CA CYS A 37 7.03 18.76 -1.29
C CYS A 37 6.30 19.21 -0.04
N ARG A 38 5.05 19.64 -0.19
CA ARG A 38 4.19 20.00 0.94
C ARG A 38 3.73 18.74 1.66
N ASN A 39 3.82 18.78 2.98
CA ASN A 39 3.15 17.82 3.84
C ASN A 39 1.71 18.29 4.06
N ILE A 40 0.73 17.55 3.55
CA ILE A 40 -0.69 17.85 3.65
C ILE A 40 -1.43 16.96 4.66
N ALA A 41 -0.71 16.28 5.53
CA ALA A 41 -1.30 15.46 6.59
C ALA A 41 -2.08 16.31 7.60
N ASP A 42 -3.13 15.75 8.19
CA ASP A 42 -3.93 16.42 9.23
C ASP A 42 -3.12 16.64 10.53
N ALA A 43 -2.20 15.72 10.85
CA ALA A 43 -1.26 15.83 11.97
C ALA A 43 0.20 15.85 11.47
N PRO A 44 0.67 16.96 10.88
CA PRO A 44 1.94 17.00 10.15
C PRO A 44 3.18 16.90 11.05
N THR A 45 3.03 16.94 12.37
CA THR A 45 4.11 16.68 13.33
C THR A 45 4.29 15.20 13.68
N GLU A 46 3.34 14.35 13.28
CA GLU A 46 3.31 12.92 13.62
C GLU A 46 3.48 12.03 12.40
N HIS A 47 3.10 12.54 11.21
CA HIS A 47 3.23 11.82 9.95
C HIS A 47 3.20 12.79 8.76
N PHE A 48 3.51 12.28 7.58
CA PHE A 48 3.41 13.05 6.36
C PHE A 48 2.44 12.42 5.36
N THR A 49 1.80 13.30 4.59
CA THR A 49 1.09 12.96 3.35
C THR A 49 1.64 13.85 2.25
N LEU A 50 2.22 13.24 1.25
CA LEU A 50 2.85 13.95 0.14
C LEU A 50 1.80 14.58 -0.78
N SER A 51 1.88 15.88 -1.04
CA SER A 51 0.95 16.57 -1.94
C SER A 51 0.90 15.90 -3.32
N PRO A 52 -0.29 15.46 -3.79
CA PRO A 52 -0.43 14.85 -5.12
C PRO A 52 -0.05 15.80 -6.27
N GLU A 53 -0.21 17.10 -6.08
CA GLU A 53 0.17 18.13 -7.05
C GLU A 53 1.69 18.22 -7.15
N ASP A 54 2.38 18.26 -6.00
CA ASP A 54 3.84 18.33 -5.95
C ASP A 54 4.47 17.04 -6.51
N LYS A 55 3.86 15.88 -6.22
CA LYS A 55 4.27 14.59 -6.79
C LYS A 55 4.15 14.61 -8.32
N ARG A 56 3.02 15.01 -8.88
CA ARG A 56 2.84 15.12 -10.34
C ARG A 56 3.84 16.08 -10.97
N THR A 57 4.14 17.18 -10.28
CA THR A 57 5.12 18.16 -10.75
C THR A 57 6.54 17.56 -10.77
N ALA A 58 6.91 16.77 -9.78
CA ALA A 58 8.19 16.06 -9.74
C ALA A 58 8.27 14.98 -10.81
N GLU A 59 7.23 14.18 -11.02
CA GLU A 59 7.13 13.16 -12.07
C GLU A 59 7.29 13.76 -13.48
N ALA A 60 6.76 14.97 -13.70
CA ALA A 60 6.93 15.67 -14.96
C ALA A 60 8.38 16.14 -15.22
N GLN A 61 9.20 16.26 -14.18
CA GLN A 61 10.60 16.69 -14.26
C GLN A 61 11.60 15.53 -14.36
N GLY A 62 11.22 14.32 -13.94
CA GLY A 62 12.10 13.16 -14.00
C GLY A 62 11.53 11.93 -13.27
N GLU A 63 12.26 10.84 -13.34
CA GLU A 63 11.95 9.60 -12.66
C GLU A 63 12.14 9.76 -11.14
N ILE A 64 11.17 9.35 -10.35
CA ILE A 64 11.30 9.32 -8.88
C ILE A 64 12.20 8.15 -8.48
N LEU A 65 13.31 8.47 -7.80
CA LEU A 65 14.24 7.49 -7.28
C LEU A 65 14.04 7.20 -5.79
N MET A 66 13.58 8.20 -5.02
CA MET A 66 13.48 8.06 -3.57
C MET A 66 12.43 9.03 -3.02
N VAL A 67 11.67 8.55 -2.04
CA VAL A 67 10.84 9.38 -1.16
C VAL A 67 11.67 9.78 0.04
N ILE A 68 11.61 11.03 0.45
CA ILE A 68 12.30 11.58 1.62
C ILE A 68 11.28 12.06 2.62
N HIS A 69 11.50 11.78 3.91
CA HIS A 69 10.80 12.44 5.01
C HIS A 69 11.69 12.58 6.24
N SER A 70 11.20 13.32 7.23
CA SER A 70 11.93 13.52 8.49
C SER A 70 11.15 12.98 9.68
N HIS A 71 11.89 12.58 10.72
CA HIS A 71 11.38 12.23 12.05
C HIS A 71 11.83 13.31 13.05
N PRO A 72 10.96 14.31 13.33
CA PRO A 72 11.25 15.34 14.33
C PRO A 72 11.32 14.74 15.74
N ASP A 73 12.28 15.20 16.54
CA ASP A 73 12.46 14.83 17.95
C ASP A 73 12.56 13.31 18.23
N ALA A 74 12.83 12.50 17.20
CA ALA A 74 12.99 11.07 17.36
C ALA A 74 14.27 10.76 18.16
N PRO A 75 14.18 10.04 19.29
CA PRO A 75 15.34 9.74 20.14
C PRO A 75 16.36 8.81 19.47
N GLN A 76 15.93 8.11 18.45
CA GLN A 76 16.75 7.25 17.59
C GLN A 76 16.16 7.23 16.18
N LEU A 77 17.01 7.23 15.16
CA LEU A 77 16.59 7.10 13.77
C LEU A 77 16.30 5.64 13.43
N ILE A 78 15.09 5.21 13.75
CA ILE A 78 14.59 3.87 13.42
C ILE A 78 13.39 4.04 12.48
N PRO A 79 13.44 3.47 11.26
CA PRO A 79 12.28 3.44 10.38
C PRO A 79 11.10 2.74 11.07
N SER A 80 9.93 3.37 11.08
CA SER A 80 8.71 2.78 11.63
C SER A 80 8.21 1.62 10.75
N GLU A 81 7.31 0.80 11.27
CA GLU A 81 6.66 -0.22 10.43
C GLU A 81 5.79 0.42 9.34
N HIS A 82 5.22 1.59 9.59
CA HIS A 82 4.52 2.38 8.59
C HIS A 82 5.45 2.77 7.43
N ASP A 83 6.64 3.31 7.72
CA ASP A 83 7.62 3.65 6.68
C ASP A 83 8.00 2.45 5.82
N ARG A 84 8.20 1.30 6.46
CA ARG A 84 8.55 0.06 5.76
C ARG A 84 7.44 -0.41 4.82
N VAL A 85 6.18 -0.38 5.28
CA VAL A 85 5.02 -0.76 4.49
C VAL A 85 4.83 0.19 3.31
N GLN A 86 4.94 1.49 3.55
CA GLN A 86 4.80 2.50 2.49
C GLN A 86 5.95 2.45 1.49
N CYS A 87 7.18 2.18 1.94
CA CYS A 87 8.32 1.95 1.07
C CYS A 87 8.07 0.75 0.14
N ASP A 88 7.65 -0.39 0.69
CA ASP A 88 7.31 -1.60 -0.07
C ASP A 88 6.21 -1.30 -1.11
N PHE A 89 5.17 -0.57 -0.70
CA PHE A 89 4.04 -0.23 -1.55
C PHE A 89 4.42 0.74 -2.68
N SER A 90 5.26 1.73 -2.38
CA SER A 90 5.72 2.72 -3.37
C SER A 90 6.64 2.13 -4.44
N GLY A 91 7.32 1.03 -4.13
CA GLY A 91 8.29 0.38 -5.01
C GLY A 91 9.59 1.17 -5.22
N VAL A 92 9.80 2.28 -4.48
CA VAL A 92 11.02 3.09 -4.54
C VAL A 92 11.71 3.17 -3.18
N GLU A 93 13.00 3.50 -3.16
CA GLU A 93 13.73 3.70 -1.91
C GLU A 93 13.15 4.85 -1.09
N TRP A 94 13.29 4.76 0.23
CA TRP A 94 12.95 5.83 1.16
C TRP A 94 14.17 6.28 1.94
N GLY A 95 14.33 7.59 2.08
CA GLY A 95 15.34 8.23 2.92
C GLY A 95 14.68 8.93 4.09
N ILE A 96 15.17 8.68 5.28
CA ILE A 96 14.61 9.22 6.53
C ILE A 96 15.70 10.02 7.24
N MET A 97 15.37 11.23 7.68
CA MET A 97 16.28 12.10 8.44
C MET A 97 15.71 12.40 9.82
N SER A 98 16.48 12.11 10.88
CA SER A 98 16.13 12.63 12.20
C SER A 98 16.43 14.12 12.30
N TRP A 99 15.67 14.83 13.12
CA TRP A 99 15.92 16.23 13.40
C TRP A 99 15.65 16.53 14.87
N PRO A 100 16.55 17.29 15.59
CA PRO A 100 17.66 18.11 15.06
C PRO A 100 18.99 17.37 14.85
N ASP A 101 19.15 16.10 15.19
CA ASP A 101 20.42 15.39 15.13
C ASP A 101 20.97 15.29 13.69
N GLY A 102 20.10 15.21 12.69
CA GLY A 102 20.46 15.19 11.28
C GLY A 102 21.06 13.87 10.80
N ASP A 103 20.84 12.79 11.54
CA ASP A 103 21.16 11.43 11.10
C ASP A 103 20.30 11.07 9.89
N PHE A 104 20.84 10.24 9.00
CA PHE A 104 20.16 9.84 7.77
C PHE A 104 20.28 8.33 7.53
N CYS A 105 19.17 7.67 7.28
CA CYS A 105 19.16 6.27 6.84
C CYS A 105 18.32 6.09 5.57
N THR A 106 18.48 4.96 4.93
CA THR A 106 17.66 4.54 3.77
C THR A 106 17.08 3.16 4.00
N ILE A 107 15.88 2.95 3.47
CA ILE A 107 15.24 1.64 3.37
C ILE A 107 14.85 1.39 1.91
N SER A 108 14.96 0.13 1.49
CA SER A 108 14.58 -0.31 0.15
C SER A 108 13.31 -1.16 0.20
N PRO A 109 12.48 -1.14 -0.86
CA PRO A 109 11.30 -2.00 -0.96
C PRO A 109 11.69 -3.47 -0.88
N ARG A 110 10.92 -4.24 -0.13
CA ARG A 110 11.04 -5.70 -0.06
C ARG A 110 10.17 -6.30 -1.18
N THR A 111 10.78 -6.96 -2.14
CA THR A 111 10.09 -7.55 -3.30
C THR A 111 9.65 -8.99 -3.08
N ASP A 112 10.15 -9.64 -2.04
CA ASP A 112 9.99 -11.06 -1.73
C ASP A 112 9.25 -11.33 -0.41
N ARG A 113 8.44 -10.37 0.05
CA ARG A 113 7.67 -10.50 1.30
C ARG A 113 6.77 -11.73 1.27
N ASP A 114 6.75 -12.50 2.36
CA ASP A 114 5.74 -13.52 2.55
C ASP A 114 4.31 -12.95 2.42
N TYR A 115 3.39 -13.77 1.97
CA TYR A 115 1.96 -13.38 1.94
C TYR A 115 1.34 -13.30 3.32
N THR A 116 1.94 -13.91 4.33
CA THR A 116 1.46 -13.97 5.72
C THR A 116 2.34 -13.12 6.64
N GLY A 117 1.78 -12.68 7.76
CA GLY A 117 2.50 -11.90 8.76
C GLY A 117 2.65 -10.41 8.42
N ARG A 118 1.96 -9.91 7.40
CA ARG A 118 2.00 -8.48 7.05
C ARG A 118 1.13 -7.68 8.01
N PRO A 119 1.63 -6.58 8.59
CA PRO A 119 0.82 -5.70 9.41
C PRO A 119 -0.25 -5.01 8.55
N TRP A 120 -1.46 -4.85 9.09
CA TRP A 120 -2.55 -4.21 8.36
C TRP A 120 -2.38 -2.68 8.33
N LEU A 121 -2.49 -2.11 7.15
CA LEU A 121 -2.49 -0.68 6.92
C LEU A 121 -3.42 -0.38 5.73
N ILE A 122 -4.52 0.33 6.00
CA ILE A 122 -5.52 0.65 5.00
C ILE A 122 -4.91 1.40 3.81
N GLY A 123 -5.31 1.04 2.61
CA GLY A 123 -4.86 1.67 1.36
C GLY A 123 -3.50 1.23 0.84
N SER A 124 -2.65 0.61 1.67
CA SER A 124 -1.27 0.25 1.26
C SER A 124 -0.83 -1.16 1.66
N ASN A 125 -1.43 -1.74 2.70
CA ASN A 125 -1.13 -3.12 3.11
C ASN A 125 -2.38 -3.76 3.72
N ASP A 126 -3.41 -3.91 2.92
CA ASP A 126 -4.74 -4.38 3.26
C ASP A 126 -5.15 -5.62 2.44
N CYS A 127 -6.41 -5.98 2.49
CA CYS A 127 -6.92 -7.15 1.77
C CYS A 127 -6.81 -6.97 0.23
N TRP A 128 -7.03 -5.77 -0.31
CA TRP A 128 -6.94 -5.56 -1.75
C TRP A 128 -5.50 -5.58 -2.25
N THR A 129 -4.61 -4.90 -1.56
CA THR A 129 -3.18 -4.89 -1.92
C THR A 129 -2.53 -6.28 -1.79
N LEU A 130 -2.99 -7.12 -0.85
CA LEU A 130 -2.57 -8.52 -0.77
C LEU A 130 -3.04 -9.32 -1.99
N ILE A 131 -4.28 -9.09 -2.46
CA ILE A 131 -4.84 -9.71 -3.66
C ILE A 131 -4.06 -9.27 -4.91
N MET A 132 -3.77 -7.98 -5.04
CA MET A 132 -2.97 -7.44 -6.14
C MET A 132 -1.60 -8.12 -6.21
N ASP A 133 -0.88 -8.20 -5.08
CA ASP A 133 0.44 -8.82 -4.99
C ASP A 133 0.38 -10.30 -5.34
N TRP A 134 -0.64 -11.02 -4.85
CA TRP A 134 -0.82 -12.44 -5.14
C TRP A 134 -1.04 -12.69 -6.64
N TYR A 135 -1.98 -11.98 -7.29
CA TYR A 135 -2.22 -12.14 -8.73
C TYR A 135 -1.01 -11.75 -9.57
N GLN A 136 -0.30 -10.72 -9.18
CA GLN A 136 0.92 -10.30 -9.89
C GLN A 136 2.02 -11.36 -9.79
N ARG A 137 2.25 -11.94 -8.61
CA ARG A 137 3.35 -12.89 -8.38
C ARG A 137 3.05 -14.29 -8.91
N GLU A 138 1.83 -14.77 -8.70
CA GLU A 138 1.47 -16.15 -9.09
C GLU A 138 1.07 -16.27 -10.57
N HIS A 139 0.53 -15.18 -11.16
CA HIS A 139 -0.02 -15.25 -12.51
C HIS A 139 0.48 -14.14 -13.45
N GLY A 140 1.28 -13.20 -12.99
CA GLY A 140 1.71 -12.05 -13.80
C GLY A 140 0.56 -11.09 -14.15
N ILE A 141 -0.57 -11.18 -13.43
CA ILE A 141 -1.75 -10.36 -13.67
C ILE A 141 -1.68 -9.09 -12.82
N THR A 142 -1.60 -7.94 -13.48
CA THR A 142 -1.65 -6.63 -12.82
C THR A 142 -3.09 -6.19 -12.64
N LEU A 143 -3.51 -5.96 -11.40
CA LEU A 143 -4.79 -5.35 -11.04
C LEU A 143 -4.60 -3.85 -10.80
N LYS A 144 -5.65 -3.06 -11.09
CA LYS A 144 -5.62 -1.64 -10.78
C LYS A 144 -5.69 -1.41 -9.28
N ASN A 145 -4.84 -0.53 -8.78
CA ASN A 145 -4.96 -0.07 -7.40
C ASN A 145 -6.06 1.00 -7.31
N TRP A 146 -7.16 0.65 -6.64
CA TRP A 146 -8.25 1.56 -6.27
C TRP A 146 -8.41 1.69 -4.76
N SER A 147 -7.37 1.29 -4.00
CA SER A 147 -7.34 1.46 -2.55
C SER A 147 -7.40 2.94 -2.16
N VAL A 148 -8.04 3.20 -1.05
CA VAL A 148 -8.12 4.50 -0.38
C VAL A 148 -7.61 4.35 1.05
N ASP A 149 -7.25 5.44 1.69
CA ASP A 149 -6.63 5.50 3.02
C ASP A 149 -7.63 5.78 4.15
N TYR A 150 -8.93 5.60 3.89
CA TYR A 150 -10.02 5.79 4.84
C TYR A 150 -11.01 4.61 4.82
N GLU A 151 -11.76 4.46 5.91
CA GLU A 151 -12.73 3.35 6.09
C GLU A 151 -14.03 3.59 5.29
N TRP A 152 -13.94 3.52 3.97
CA TRP A 152 -15.02 3.80 3.01
C TRP A 152 -16.29 2.96 3.19
N TRP A 153 -16.21 1.82 3.88
CA TRP A 153 -17.33 0.88 4.05
C TRP A 153 -18.27 1.20 5.20
N ILE A 154 -17.95 2.20 6.07
CA ILE A 154 -18.69 2.43 7.32
C ILE A 154 -20.13 2.86 7.09
N ASP A 155 -20.34 3.82 6.20
CA ASP A 155 -21.66 4.44 5.98
C ASP A 155 -22.44 3.83 4.80
N GLY A 156 -21.84 2.90 4.06
CA GLY A 156 -22.45 2.19 2.94
C GLY A 156 -22.68 3.03 1.69
N LYS A 157 -22.07 4.20 1.58
CA LYS A 157 -22.21 5.05 0.39
C LYS A 157 -21.28 4.63 -0.75
N GLU A 158 -20.15 4.06 -0.42
CA GLU A 158 -19.18 3.55 -1.37
C GLU A 158 -19.22 2.02 -1.41
N ASN A 159 -18.99 1.41 -2.60
CA ASN A 159 -19.04 -0.03 -2.81
C ASN A 159 -17.83 -0.47 -3.64
N LEU A 160 -16.61 -0.14 -3.19
CA LEU A 160 -15.40 -0.28 -4.00
C LEU A 160 -15.21 -1.68 -4.58
N TYR A 161 -15.55 -2.74 -3.86
CA TYR A 161 -15.50 -4.10 -4.39
C TYR A 161 -16.57 -4.35 -5.44
N ASP A 162 -17.84 -4.05 -5.13
CA ASP A 162 -18.96 -4.34 -6.03
C ASP A 162 -18.93 -3.48 -7.31
N ASP A 163 -18.39 -2.27 -7.22
CA ASP A 163 -18.28 -1.35 -8.37
C ASP A 163 -17.09 -1.69 -9.29
N ASN A 164 -16.05 -2.36 -8.80
CA ASN A 164 -14.81 -2.53 -9.57
C ASN A 164 -14.50 -3.96 -10.04
N TRP A 165 -14.97 -5.01 -9.38
CA TRP A 165 -14.56 -6.39 -9.68
C TRP A 165 -14.75 -6.79 -11.15
N GLN A 166 -15.82 -6.35 -11.83
CA GLN A 166 -16.07 -6.67 -13.22
C GLN A 166 -15.11 -5.92 -14.17
N SER A 167 -14.84 -4.65 -13.89
CA SER A 167 -13.90 -3.85 -14.66
C SER A 167 -12.47 -4.36 -14.55
N GLU A 168 -12.13 -5.00 -13.42
CA GLU A 168 -10.87 -5.73 -13.22
C GLU A 168 -10.83 -7.09 -13.97
N GLY A 169 -11.86 -7.44 -14.73
CA GLY A 169 -11.89 -8.65 -15.55
C GLY A 169 -12.25 -9.92 -14.78
N PHE A 170 -12.87 -9.80 -13.61
CA PHE A 170 -13.42 -10.97 -12.91
C PHE A 170 -14.78 -11.38 -13.46
N VAL A 171 -15.11 -12.66 -13.33
CA VAL A 171 -16.39 -13.29 -13.67
C VAL A 171 -16.87 -14.07 -12.44
N GLU A 172 -18.18 -14.00 -12.16
CA GLU A 172 -18.77 -14.72 -11.03
C GLU A 172 -18.75 -16.23 -11.25
N VAL A 173 -18.48 -16.97 -10.18
CA VAL A 173 -18.36 -18.43 -10.16
C VAL A 173 -19.34 -18.99 -9.14
N GLU A 174 -20.03 -20.06 -9.49
CA GLU A 174 -20.88 -20.81 -8.55
C GLU A 174 -20.03 -21.34 -7.38
N PRO A 175 -20.49 -21.25 -6.12
CA PRO A 175 -19.72 -21.70 -4.96
C PRO A 175 -19.24 -23.15 -5.04
N ALA A 176 -20.01 -24.04 -5.70
CA ALA A 176 -19.63 -25.44 -5.90
C ALA A 176 -18.45 -25.63 -6.88
N LYS A 177 -18.11 -24.60 -7.66
CA LYS A 177 -17.04 -24.61 -8.66
C LYS A 177 -15.82 -23.81 -8.22
N ILE A 178 -15.74 -23.46 -6.94
CA ILE A 178 -14.59 -22.74 -6.37
C ILE A 178 -13.31 -23.56 -6.57
N ARG A 179 -12.24 -22.89 -6.99
CA ARG A 179 -10.91 -23.49 -7.12
C ARG A 179 -9.80 -22.50 -6.75
N GLU A 180 -8.60 -23.02 -6.61
CA GLU A 180 -7.43 -22.20 -6.31
C GLU A 180 -7.32 -21.00 -7.27
N GLY A 181 -7.00 -19.84 -6.70
CA GLY A 181 -6.92 -18.57 -7.40
C GLY A 181 -8.23 -17.78 -7.50
N ASP A 182 -9.35 -18.32 -7.03
CA ASP A 182 -10.59 -17.54 -6.97
C ASP A 182 -10.55 -16.50 -5.85
N MET A 183 -11.06 -15.31 -6.14
CA MET A 183 -11.26 -14.28 -5.12
C MET A 183 -12.64 -14.44 -4.48
N ILE A 184 -12.66 -14.50 -3.17
CA ILE A 184 -13.88 -14.57 -2.35
C ILE A 184 -14.15 -13.16 -1.81
N MET A 185 -15.24 -12.56 -2.24
CA MET A 185 -15.70 -11.26 -1.78
C MET A 185 -16.64 -11.43 -0.59
N MET A 186 -16.39 -10.71 0.48
CA MET A 186 -17.06 -10.88 1.77
C MET A 186 -17.55 -9.57 2.36
N ARG A 187 -18.55 -9.68 3.24
CA ARG A 187 -19.07 -8.58 4.05
C ARG A 187 -18.84 -8.87 5.51
N ILE A 188 -17.97 -8.08 6.15
CA ILE A 188 -17.56 -8.25 7.53
C ILE A 188 -17.97 -7.01 8.33
N SER A 189 -19.02 -7.15 9.16
CA SER A 189 -19.51 -6.07 10.04
C SER A 189 -19.71 -4.73 9.34
N ALA A 190 -20.13 -4.77 8.06
CA ALA A 190 -20.31 -3.59 7.22
C ALA A 190 -21.63 -3.69 6.43
N PRO A 191 -22.22 -2.57 5.97
CA PRO A 191 -23.39 -2.60 5.10
C PRO A 191 -23.08 -3.06 3.68
N VAL A 192 -21.82 -3.00 3.25
CA VAL A 192 -21.34 -3.29 1.88
C VAL A 192 -20.26 -4.38 1.89
N THR A 193 -19.92 -4.93 0.72
CA THR A 193 -18.76 -5.82 0.54
C THR A 193 -17.47 -5.07 0.84
N ASN A 194 -16.78 -5.40 1.91
CA ASN A 194 -15.63 -4.65 2.41
C ASN A 194 -14.36 -5.48 2.61
N HIS A 195 -14.41 -6.76 2.28
CA HIS A 195 -13.28 -7.66 2.45
C HIS A 195 -13.19 -8.66 1.30
N ALA A 196 -11.98 -9.09 0.99
CA ALA A 196 -11.75 -10.17 0.06
C ALA A 196 -10.59 -11.07 0.49
N ALA A 197 -10.60 -12.30 -0.02
CA ALA A 197 -9.58 -13.32 0.19
C ALA A 197 -9.29 -14.08 -1.09
N ILE A 198 -8.12 -14.68 -1.21
CA ILE A 198 -7.78 -15.67 -2.25
C ILE A 198 -8.06 -17.07 -1.72
N TYR A 199 -8.78 -17.87 -2.48
CA TYR A 199 -8.92 -19.28 -2.20
C TYR A 199 -7.67 -20.04 -2.68
N LEU A 200 -6.98 -20.70 -1.76
CA LEU A 200 -5.72 -21.43 -2.03
C LEU A 200 -5.92 -22.94 -2.28
N GLY A 201 -7.16 -23.38 -2.54
CA GLY A 201 -7.47 -24.80 -2.57
C GLY A 201 -7.56 -25.41 -1.17
N ASN A 202 -7.92 -26.70 -1.10
CA ASN A 202 -7.98 -27.48 0.15
C ASN A 202 -8.73 -26.80 1.30
N ASN A 203 -9.76 -26.03 1.01
CA ASN A 203 -10.55 -25.28 1.97
C ASN A 203 -9.75 -24.26 2.79
N ILE A 204 -8.70 -23.66 2.21
CA ILE A 204 -7.86 -22.61 2.81
C ILE A 204 -8.05 -21.30 2.05
N ILE A 205 -8.10 -20.20 2.78
CA ILE A 205 -8.07 -18.84 2.22
C ILE A 205 -6.85 -18.08 2.75
N LEU A 206 -6.30 -17.23 1.89
CA LEU A 206 -5.33 -16.19 2.23
C LEU A 206 -6.05 -14.87 2.31
N HIS A 207 -5.94 -14.16 3.42
CA HIS A 207 -6.60 -12.89 3.60
C HIS A 207 -5.85 -11.97 4.56
N HIS A 208 -6.24 -10.68 4.56
CA HIS A 208 -5.69 -9.67 5.44
C HIS A 208 -6.85 -8.88 6.08
N ASN A 209 -7.29 -9.34 7.25
CA ASN A 209 -8.40 -8.70 7.94
C ASN A 209 -7.96 -7.43 8.66
N ALA A 210 -8.84 -6.43 8.71
CA ALA A 210 -8.57 -5.15 9.37
C ALA A 210 -8.06 -5.35 10.82
N GLY A 211 -6.99 -4.65 11.17
CA GLY A 211 -6.38 -4.70 12.50
C GLY A 211 -5.64 -6.01 12.83
N SER A 212 -5.43 -6.91 11.87
CA SER A 212 -4.76 -8.18 12.08
C SER A 212 -3.59 -8.37 11.12
N LEU A 213 -2.73 -9.35 11.37
CA LEU A 213 -1.73 -9.76 10.38
C LEU A 213 -2.40 -10.56 9.25
N SER A 214 -1.87 -10.43 8.03
CA SER A 214 -2.27 -11.30 6.92
C SER A 214 -1.99 -12.76 7.25
N THR A 215 -2.90 -13.66 6.89
CA THR A 215 -2.82 -15.06 7.33
C THR A 215 -3.53 -16.03 6.38
N ARG A 216 -3.23 -17.31 6.53
CA ARG A 216 -3.97 -18.43 5.94
C ARG A 216 -4.85 -19.05 7.00
N VAL A 217 -6.13 -19.20 6.69
CA VAL A 217 -7.11 -19.82 7.60
C VAL A 217 -8.02 -20.78 6.84
N PRO A 218 -8.64 -21.75 7.53
CA PRO A 218 -9.69 -22.59 6.92
C PRO A 218 -10.86 -21.74 6.43
N TYR A 219 -11.34 -22.00 5.21
CA TYR A 219 -12.59 -21.43 4.69
C TYR A 219 -13.79 -22.13 5.34
N GLY A 220 -13.95 -21.92 6.65
CA GLY A 220 -14.98 -22.49 7.47
C GLY A 220 -16.30 -21.71 7.44
N GLU A 221 -17.23 -22.12 8.29
CA GLU A 221 -18.59 -21.57 8.36
C GLU A 221 -18.59 -20.04 8.59
N TYR A 222 -17.70 -19.54 9.44
CA TYR A 222 -17.57 -18.10 9.70
C TYR A 222 -17.39 -17.29 8.41
N TRP A 223 -16.49 -17.72 7.54
CA TRP A 223 -16.16 -17.04 6.29
C TRP A 223 -17.22 -17.28 5.22
N ARG A 224 -17.73 -18.53 5.12
CA ARG A 224 -18.78 -18.88 4.16
C ARG A 224 -20.06 -18.07 4.37
N ASN A 225 -20.46 -17.87 5.62
CA ASN A 225 -21.65 -17.08 5.98
C ASN A 225 -21.49 -15.58 5.68
N ARG A 226 -20.27 -15.11 5.46
CA ARG A 226 -19.93 -13.73 5.09
C ARG A 226 -19.64 -13.56 3.61
N THR A 227 -19.51 -14.64 2.88
CA THR A 227 -19.28 -14.62 1.43
C THR A 227 -20.49 -14.05 0.71
N VAL A 228 -20.25 -13.00 -0.05
CA VAL A 228 -21.24 -12.35 -0.93
C VAL A 228 -21.15 -12.93 -2.33
N ARG A 229 -19.90 -13.13 -2.82
CA ARG A 229 -19.64 -13.55 -4.18
C ARG A 229 -18.28 -14.26 -4.26
N ILE A 230 -18.17 -15.22 -5.17
CA ILE A 230 -16.90 -15.82 -5.57
C ILE A 230 -16.66 -15.43 -7.02
N VAL A 231 -15.48 -14.93 -7.34
CA VAL A 231 -15.14 -14.46 -8.67
C VAL A 231 -13.78 -14.96 -9.14
N ARG A 232 -13.62 -15.18 -10.42
CA ARG A 232 -12.42 -15.69 -11.08
C ARG A 232 -11.97 -14.73 -12.17
N ARG A 233 -10.68 -14.52 -12.28
CA ARG A 233 -10.11 -13.80 -13.42
C ARG A 233 -10.38 -14.55 -14.74
N LYS A 234 -10.74 -13.78 -15.79
CA LYS A 234 -11.04 -14.34 -17.12
C LYS A 234 -9.89 -15.17 -17.66
N GLU A 235 -8.66 -14.73 -17.44
CA GLU A 235 -7.44 -15.41 -17.88
C GLU A 235 -7.26 -16.78 -17.23
N LEU A 236 -7.91 -17.03 -16.10
CA LEU A 236 -7.84 -18.29 -15.37
C LEU A 236 -9.06 -19.20 -15.63
N MET A 237 -9.98 -18.85 -16.52
CA MET A 237 -11.20 -19.64 -16.75
C MET A 237 -10.90 -21.02 -17.37
N ASP A 238 -9.92 -21.08 -18.26
CA ASP A 238 -9.57 -22.28 -19.04
C ASP A 238 -8.33 -23.02 -18.51
N ALA A 239 -7.77 -22.58 -17.38
CA ALA A 239 -6.59 -23.16 -16.75
C ALA A 239 -6.94 -24.39 -15.89
#